data_9f180b9b74917cd4e360aabe77469dc9
#
_entry.id   9f180b9b74917cd4e360aabe77469dc9
#
_cell.length_a   1.000
_cell.length_b   1.000
_cell.length_c   1.000
_cell.angle_alpha   90.00
_cell.angle_beta   90.00
_cell.angle_gamma   90.00
#
_symmetry.space_group_name_H-M   'P 1'
#
loop_
_entity.id
_entity.type
_entity.pdbx_description
1 polymer ?
#
loop_
_entity_poly.entity_id
_entity_poly.type
_entity_poly.pdbx_seq_one_letter_code
_entity_poly.pdbx_strand_id
1 'polypeptide(L)'
;MHILDELAARGLVADVTDRDGLKKLLSEERVAFYAGYDPTFPSLHVGNLVPVIMEARLQRAGHKPIVVVGGATGMVGDPSGKSVERNLLGDDELTANLSGIRAQLSRFLDFGTGETGAVLVNNADWTRGVGYLEFLRDIGKYLTINYMMAKDSVRARLEGEAGISYTEFSYMLLQAFDFVHLAKAYGCRLQVGGSDQYGNITAGCELSRKMGGPQLFGLTAPLLLDSSGQKMGKTSTGERVWLDAERTPPYSFYQYFLNVTDEEASRLLKIFSFRSLEEIDELVRAHDADRSQRVAQRELARELTAWVHGAEETARVEEASRIMFGGSLEGVQERALELLTKVVPVVEIDRAELAKGIALIELLTLTVAESKSAARRLVQQGGAYINNVRITDGERKITTADLVTPTLLVVRGGRKDYRLVRAAAPAK
;
A
#
# COMPACT_ATOMS: atom_id res chain seq x y z
N MET A 1 22.42 -7.57 -14.87
CA MET A 1 22.78 -6.46 -13.94
C MET A 1 22.83 -7.05 -12.52
N HIS A 2 23.76 -6.62 -11.68
CA HIS A 2 23.80 -7.06 -10.27
C HIS A 2 22.58 -6.48 -9.52
N ILE A 3 21.99 -7.26 -8.57
CA ILE A 3 20.76 -6.85 -7.88
C ILE A 3 20.89 -5.51 -7.16
N LEU A 4 22.02 -5.22 -6.50
CA LEU A 4 22.25 -3.93 -5.83
C LEU A 4 22.31 -2.74 -6.82
N ASP A 5 22.84 -2.97 -8.01
CA ASP A 5 22.89 -1.95 -9.07
C ASP A 5 21.50 -1.76 -9.70
N GLU A 6 20.72 -2.84 -9.84
CA GLU A 6 19.33 -2.76 -10.28
C GLU A 6 18.47 -1.97 -9.28
N LEU A 7 18.57 -2.29 -7.98
CA LEU A 7 17.86 -1.55 -6.93
C LEU A 7 18.22 -0.06 -6.96
N ALA A 8 19.51 0.27 -7.15
CA ALA A 8 19.96 1.66 -7.25
C ALA A 8 19.39 2.36 -8.51
N ALA A 9 19.43 1.71 -9.66
CA ALA A 9 18.87 2.27 -10.91
C ALA A 9 17.35 2.49 -10.85
N ARG A 10 16.65 1.71 -10.02
CA ARG A 10 15.21 1.85 -9.76
C ARG A 10 14.88 2.91 -8.69
N GLY A 11 15.89 3.52 -8.05
CA GLY A 11 15.68 4.49 -6.97
C GLY A 11 15.31 3.83 -5.62
N LEU A 12 15.68 2.57 -5.42
CA LEU A 12 15.40 1.78 -4.21
C LEU A 12 16.59 1.73 -3.24
N VAL A 13 17.64 2.54 -3.43
CA VAL A 13 18.81 2.61 -2.55
C VAL A 13 18.96 4.05 -2.05
N ALA A 14 18.81 4.25 -0.74
CA ALA A 14 19.16 5.47 -0.04
C ALA A 14 20.56 5.32 0.61
N ASP A 15 20.69 4.38 1.55
CA ASP A 15 21.91 4.17 2.31
C ASP A 15 22.30 2.69 2.27
N VAL A 16 23.61 2.43 2.27
CA VAL A 16 24.21 1.11 2.40
C VAL A 16 25.35 1.21 3.41
N THR A 17 25.39 0.33 4.39
CA THR A 17 26.45 0.38 5.43
C THR A 17 27.84 0.11 4.89
N ASP A 18 27.97 -0.81 3.93
CA ASP A 18 29.21 -1.15 3.20
C ASP A 18 28.78 -1.67 1.81
N ARG A 19 28.87 -0.80 0.80
CA ARG A 19 28.38 -1.12 -0.55
C ARG A 19 29.17 -2.22 -1.23
N ASP A 20 30.50 -2.17 -1.13
CA ASP A 20 31.35 -3.14 -1.82
C ASP A 20 31.31 -4.50 -1.14
N GLY A 21 31.31 -4.52 0.19
CA GLY A 21 31.13 -5.75 0.98
C GLY A 21 29.76 -6.40 0.74
N LEU A 22 28.68 -5.61 0.72
CA LEU A 22 27.35 -6.13 0.43
C LEU A 22 27.24 -6.65 -1.01
N LYS A 23 27.81 -5.91 -2.00
CA LYS A 23 27.79 -6.34 -3.40
C LYS A 23 28.52 -7.67 -3.58
N LYS A 24 29.67 -7.83 -2.94
CA LYS A 24 30.42 -9.07 -2.94
C LYS A 24 29.60 -10.20 -2.32
N LEU A 25 29.05 -9.99 -1.13
CA LEU A 25 28.26 -10.99 -0.41
C LEU A 25 27.07 -11.48 -1.25
N LEU A 26 26.30 -10.56 -1.85
CA LEU A 26 25.15 -10.88 -2.69
C LEU A 26 25.54 -11.57 -4.02
N SER A 27 26.82 -11.46 -4.45
CA SER A 27 27.30 -12.14 -5.67
C SER A 27 27.76 -13.56 -5.37
N GLU A 28 28.34 -13.80 -4.18
CA GLU A 28 29.04 -15.05 -3.86
C GLU A 28 28.15 -16.02 -3.09
N GLU A 29 27.14 -15.52 -2.36
CA GLU A 29 26.35 -16.33 -1.46
C GLU A 29 24.85 -16.11 -1.65
N ARG A 30 24.04 -17.15 -1.32
CA ARG A 30 22.63 -16.96 -1.03
C ARG A 30 22.48 -16.33 0.35
N VAL A 31 22.11 -15.08 0.40
CA VAL A 31 22.01 -14.30 1.62
C VAL A 31 20.62 -14.43 2.23
N ALA A 32 20.52 -14.81 3.49
CA ALA A 32 19.33 -14.60 4.27
C ALA A 32 19.28 -13.12 4.71
N PHE A 33 18.17 -12.46 4.45
CA PHE A 33 17.95 -11.05 4.78
C PHE A 33 16.58 -10.86 5.45
N TYR A 34 16.38 -9.77 6.18
CA TYR A 34 15.10 -9.52 6.81
C TYR A 34 14.59 -8.09 6.64
N ALA A 35 13.26 -7.96 6.70
CA ALA A 35 12.56 -6.72 6.97
C ALA A 35 11.61 -6.90 8.15
N GLY A 36 11.46 -5.85 8.95
CA GLY A 36 10.58 -5.83 10.12
C GLY A 36 9.28 -5.08 9.86
N TYR A 37 8.17 -5.62 10.36
CA TYR A 37 6.84 -5.03 10.28
C TYR A 37 6.20 -5.00 11.67
N ASP A 38 6.04 -3.81 12.24
CA ASP A 38 5.27 -3.64 13.46
C ASP A 38 3.77 -3.76 13.17
N PRO A 39 3.06 -4.70 13.80
CA PRO A 39 1.66 -5.00 13.50
C PRO A 39 0.71 -3.98 14.17
N THR A 40 0.94 -2.69 13.94
CA THR A 40 0.13 -1.60 14.50
C THR A 40 -1.28 -1.51 13.91
N PHE A 41 -1.51 -2.18 12.78
CA PHE A 41 -2.80 -2.28 12.10
C PHE A 41 -2.93 -3.66 11.45
N PRO A 42 -4.16 -4.15 11.22
CA PRO A 42 -4.37 -5.46 10.57
C PRO A 42 -4.08 -5.46 9.07
N SER A 43 -3.61 -4.35 8.52
CA SER A 43 -3.28 -4.20 7.11
C SER A 43 -2.03 -3.35 6.93
N LEU A 44 -1.25 -3.70 5.92
CA LEU A 44 -0.24 -2.83 5.33
C LEU A 44 -0.92 -1.71 4.52
N HIS A 45 -0.18 -0.64 4.25
CA HIS A 45 -0.61 0.48 3.42
C HIS A 45 0.43 0.78 2.33
N VAL A 46 0.11 1.65 1.39
CA VAL A 46 1.00 2.00 0.26
C VAL A 46 2.43 2.33 0.68
N GLY A 47 2.63 3.01 1.82
CA GLY A 47 3.96 3.31 2.33
C GLY A 47 4.81 2.07 2.69
N ASN A 48 4.18 0.92 2.94
CA ASN A 48 4.89 -0.33 3.21
C ASN A 48 5.29 -1.07 1.92
N LEU A 49 4.81 -0.66 0.74
CA LEU A 49 5.11 -1.37 -0.51
C LEU A 49 6.60 -1.29 -0.88
N VAL A 50 7.32 -0.24 -0.49
CA VAL A 50 8.74 -0.09 -0.83
C VAL A 50 9.61 -1.20 -0.22
N PRO A 51 9.61 -1.44 1.11
CA PRO A 51 10.33 -2.57 1.68
C PRO A 51 9.84 -3.92 1.13
N VAL A 52 8.51 -4.10 0.94
CA VAL A 52 7.95 -5.33 0.36
C VAL A 52 8.51 -5.59 -1.05
N ILE A 53 8.65 -4.55 -1.88
CA ILE A 53 9.19 -4.69 -3.23
C ILE A 53 10.69 -5.01 -3.22
N MET A 54 11.43 -4.44 -2.27
CA MET A 54 12.84 -4.77 -2.08
C MET A 54 13.00 -6.25 -1.73
N GLU A 55 12.19 -6.75 -0.78
CA GLU A 55 12.18 -8.16 -0.41
C GLU A 55 11.86 -9.06 -1.60
N ALA A 56 10.81 -8.73 -2.36
CA ALA A 56 10.41 -9.50 -3.54
C ALA A 56 11.50 -9.52 -4.62
N ARG A 57 12.22 -8.42 -4.83
CA ARG A 57 13.34 -8.36 -5.80
C ARG A 57 14.54 -9.15 -5.34
N LEU A 58 14.93 -9.04 -4.07
CA LEU A 58 16.02 -9.83 -3.49
C LEU A 58 15.69 -11.33 -3.51
N GLN A 59 14.44 -11.71 -3.22
CA GLN A 59 14.00 -13.10 -3.32
C GLN A 59 14.11 -13.63 -4.77
N ARG A 60 13.64 -12.85 -5.75
CA ARG A 60 13.77 -13.20 -7.19
C ARG A 60 15.21 -13.28 -7.66
N ALA A 61 16.12 -12.54 -7.02
CA ALA A 61 17.55 -12.63 -7.25
C ALA A 61 18.22 -13.86 -6.59
N GLY A 62 17.44 -14.69 -5.88
CA GLY A 62 17.93 -15.95 -5.28
C GLY A 62 18.28 -15.84 -3.79
N HIS A 63 17.95 -14.75 -3.12
CA HIS A 63 18.19 -14.57 -1.69
C HIS A 63 16.95 -14.96 -0.87
N LYS A 64 17.15 -15.23 0.43
CA LYS A 64 16.11 -15.76 1.32
C LYS A 64 15.52 -14.68 2.23
N PRO A 65 14.26 -14.28 2.07
CA PRO A 65 13.63 -13.31 2.95
C PRO A 65 13.21 -13.92 4.29
N ILE A 66 13.41 -13.16 5.35
CA ILE A 66 12.87 -13.41 6.68
C ILE A 66 11.97 -12.22 7.01
N VAL A 67 10.69 -12.46 7.08
CA VAL A 67 9.70 -11.44 7.48
C VAL A 67 9.60 -11.46 8.99
N VAL A 68 10.06 -10.40 9.64
CA VAL A 68 9.97 -10.27 11.10
C VAL A 68 8.74 -9.47 11.45
N VAL A 69 7.87 -10.07 12.23
CA VAL A 69 6.74 -9.35 12.80
C VAL A 69 7.08 -8.92 14.22
N GLY A 70 6.84 -7.66 14.49
CA GLY A 70 7.17 -7.01 15.74
C GLY A 70 6.17 -7.30 16.87
N GLY A 71 6.02 -8.57 17.30
CA GLY A 71 5.17 -8.89 18.45
C GLY A 71 5.70 -8.34 19.77
N ALA A 72 7.03 -8.25 19.93
CA ALA A 72 7.66 -7.59 21.08
C ALA A 72 7.86 -6.08 20.82
N THR A 73 8.43 -5.73 19.68
CA THR A 73 8.72 -4.32 19.32
C THR A 73 7.45 -3.50 19.14
N GLY A 74 6.35 -4.10 18.66
CA GLY A 74 5.05 -3.45 18.55
C GLY A 74 4.44 -3.06 19.91
N MET A 75 4.84 -3.73 20.99
CA MET A 75 4.45 -3.37 22.38
C MET A 75 5.25 -2.17 22.93
N VAL A 76 6.36 -1.80 22.29
CA VAL A 76 7.24 -0.69 22.70
C VAL A 76 7.04 0.52 21.79
N GLY A 77 6.94 0.30 20.48
CA GLY A 77 6.73 1.34 19.45
C GLY A 77 8.00 2.02 18.98
N ASP A 78 8.23 1.97 17.66
CA ASP A 78 9.38 2.60 17.00
C ASP A 78 9.22 4.13 16.97
N PRO A 79 10.16 4.92 17.53
CA PRO A 79 10.15 6.37 17.46
C PRO A 79 10.55 6.90 16.07
N SER A 80 11.12 6.08 15.18
CA SER A 80 11.67 6.50 13.89
C SER A 80 10.60 7.14 13.00
N GLY A 81 10.86 8.37 12.55
CA GLY A 81 9.96 9.13 11.68
C GLY A 81 8.62 9.52 12.33
N LYS A 82 8.55 9.59 13.66
CA LYS A 82 7.37 9.97 14.46
C LYS A 82 7.68 11.16 15.37
N SER A 83 6.66 11.99 15.60
CA SER A 83 6.71 13.14 16.50
C SER A 83 6.08 12.89 17.87
N VAL A 84 5.26 11.83 18.00
CA VAL A 84 4.53 11.46 19.23
C VAL A 84 4.64 9.97 19.50
N GLU A 85 4.51 9.58 20.78
CA GLU A 85 4.52 8.18 21.23
C GLU A 85 3.34 7.41 20.65
N ARG A 86 3.54 6.11 20.37
CA ARG A 86 2.48 5.22 19.87
C ARG A 86 1.60 4.70 21.01
N ASN A 87 0.32 4.47 20.70
CA ASN A 87 -0.53 3.66 21.56
C ASN A 87 -0.02 2.21 21.58
N LEU A 88 0.13 1.66 22.76
CA LEU A 88 0.55 0.27 22.95
C LEU A 88 -0.62 -0.67 22.69
N LEU A 89 -0.35 -1.75 21.95
CA LEU A 89 -1.36 -2.75 21.60
C LEU A 89 -1.33 -3.93 22.55
N GLY A 90 -2.48 -4.56 22.77
CA GLY A 90 -2.60 -5.81 23.52
C GLY A 90 -2.26 -7.04 22.65
N ASP A 91 -2.01 -8.18 23.32
CA ASP A 91 -1.60 -9.44 22.66
C ASP A 91 -2.63 -9.97 21.66
N ASP A 92 -3.93 -9.85 21.95
CA ASP A 92 -5.00 -10.32 21.07
C ASP A 92 -5.06 -9.48 19.77
N GLU A 93 -4.93 -8.17 19.90
CA GLU A 93 -4.91 -7.25 18.75
C GLU A 93 -3.66 -7.47 17.89
N LEU A 94 -2.50 -7.64 18.50
CA LEU A 94 -1.26 -8.00 17.81
C LEU A 94 -1.42 -9.31 17.01
N THR A 95 -2.02 -10.33 17.59
CA THR A 95 -2.24 -11.64 16.94
C THR A 95 -3.18 -11.52 15.74
N ALA A 96 -4.27 -10.76 15.87
CA ALA A 96 -5.20 -10.51 14.77
C ALA A 96 -4.50 -9.75 13.62
N ASN A 97 -3.72 -8.72 13.94
CA ASN A 97 -2.99 -7.93 12.96
C ASN A 97 -1.93 -8.75 12.21
N LEU A 98 -1.28 -9.70 12.89
CA LEU A 98 -0.30 -10.62 12.31
C LEU A 98 -0.85 -11.44 11.14
N SER A 99 -2.05 -12.01 11.32
CA SER A 99 -2.67 -12.85 10.27
C SER A 99 -2.98 -12.06 9.01
N GLY A 100 -3.43 -10.81 9.14
CA GLY A 100 -3.70 -9.90 8.03
C GLY A 100 -2.44 -9.54 7.25
N ILE A 101 -1.36 -9.18 7.95
CA ILE A 101 -0.06 -8.85 7.34
C ILE A 101 0.51 -10.05 6.58
N ARG A 102 0.47 -11.25 7.17
CA ARG A 102 0.94 -12.48 6.52
C ARG A 102 0.20 -12.75 5.22
N ALA A 103 -1.13 -12.67 5.24
CA ALA A 103 -1.96 -12.90 4.06
C ALA A 103 -1.63 -11.92 2.92
N GLN A 104 -1.34 -10.66 3.25
CA GLN A 104 -0.95 -9.65 2.26
C GLN A 104 0.45 -9.92 1.72
N LEU A 105 1.45 -10.19 2.57
CA LEU A 105 2.82 -10.47 2.13
C LEU A 105 2.93 -11.72 1.27
N SER A 106 2.07 -12.72 1.46
CA SER A 106 2.02 -13.93 0.63
C SER A 106 1.64 -13.68 -0.84
N ARG A 107 1.20 -12.48 -1.18
CA ARG A 107 0.96 -12.06 -2.57
C ARG A 107 2.22 -11.57 -3.28
N PHE A 108 3.22 -11.16 -2.50
CA PHE A 108 4.47 -10.57 -2.99
C PHE A 108 5.66 -11.50 -2.87
N LEU A 109 5.67 -12.32 -1.83
CA LEU A 109 6.76 -13.23 -1.47
C LEU A 109 6.30 -14.68 -1.59
N ASP A 110 7.20 -15.53 -2.08
CA ASP A 110 7.00 -16.97 -2.06
C ASP A 110 7.39 -17.53 -0.68
N PHE A 111 6.43 -18.09 0.03
CA PHE A 111 6.58 -18.78 1.32
C PHE A 111 6.71 -20.31 1.16
N GLY A 112 7.02 -20.79 -0.04
CA GLY A 112 7.24 -22.23 -0.30
C GLY A 112 8.43 -22.82 0.45
N THR A 113 8.60 -24.14 0.33
CA THR A 113 9.64 -24.90 1.01
C THR A 113 11.01 -24.85 0.31
N GLY A 114 11.13 -24.11 -0.78
CA GLY A 114 12.38 -23.93 -1.52
C GLY A 114 13.44 -23.17 -0.70
N GLU A 115 14.69 -23.24 -1.16
CA GLU A 115 15.83 -22.61 -0.47
C GLU A 115 15.71 -21.08 -0.35
N THR A 116 14.95 -20.44 -1.26
CA THR A 116 14.63 -19.03 -1.24
C THR A 116 13.25 -18.73 -0.63
N GLY A 117 12.55 -19.77 -0.15
CA GLY A 117 11.24 -19.60 0.48
C GLY A 117 11.31 -18.66 1.67
N ALA A 118 10.41 -17.68 1.71
CA ALA A 118 10.31 -16.71 2.79
C ALA A 118 9.93 -17.40 4.10
N VAL A 119 10.47 -16.91 5.21
CA VAL A 119 10.12 -17.37 6.56
C VAL A 119 9.51 -16.21 7.32
N LEU A 120 8.35 -16.45 7.94
CA LEU A 120 7.73 -15.47 8.83
C LEU A 120 8.01 -15.86 10.27
N VAL A 121 8.56 -14.92 11.04
CA VAL A 121 8.92 -15.10 12.45
C VAL A 121 8.36 -13.94 13.29
N ASN A 122 8.12 -14.21 14.56
CA ASN A 122 7.67 -13.21 15.53
C ASN A 122 8.80 -12.94 16.54
N ASN A 123 9.23 -11.69 16.66
CA ASN A 123 10.31 -11.36 17.60
C ASN A 123 9.92 -11.53 19.08
N ALA A 124 8.65 -11.67 19.40
CA ALA A 124 8.20 -12.06 20.74
C ALA A 124 8.70 -13.47 21.16
N ASP A 125 8.93 -14.37 20.19
CA ASP A 125 9.33 -15.75 20.46
C ASP A 125 10.71 -15.83 21.12
N TRP A 126 11.62 -14.91 20.83
CA TRP A 126 12.94 -14.86 21.45
C TRP A 126 13.12 -13.72 22.45
N THR A 127 12.27 -12.70 22.43
CA THR A 127 12.41 -11.53 23.32
C THR A 127 11.72 -11.76 24.66
N ARG A 128 10.54 -12.40 24.70
CA ARG A 128 9.75 -12.61 25.93
C ARG A 128 10.48 -13.48 26.96
N GLY A 129 11.36 -14.36 26.52
CA GLY A 129 12.13 -15.23 27.41
C GLY A 129 13.33 -14.56 28.08
N VAL A 130 13.71 -13.35 27.66
CA VAL A 130 14.89 -12.65 28.17
C VAL A 130 14.52 -11.78 29.36
N GLY A 131 15.12 -12.05 30.53
CA GLY A 131 14.90 -11.24 31.72
C GLY A 131 15.47 -9.83 31.57
N TYR A 132 14.80 -8.84 32.14
CA TYR A 132 15.19 -7.43 32.04
C TYR A 132 16.64 -7.16 32.44
N LEU A 133 17.10 -7.72 33.59
CA LEU A 133 18.47 -7.54 34.05
C LEU A 133 19.48 -8.27 33.14
N GLU A 134 19.08 -9.43 32.61
CA GLU A 134 19.86 -10.17 31.64
C GLU A 134 20.03 -9.38 30.35
N PHE A 135 18.97 -8.81 29.83
CA PHE A 135 19.02 -7.96 28.64
C PHE A 135 19.94 -6.75 28.82
N LEU A 136 19.86 -6.07 29.96
CA LEU A 136 20.75 -4.94 30.26
C LEU A 136 22.21 -5.37 30.35
N ARG A 137 22.50 -6.50 31.03
CA ARG A 137 23.86 -7.04 31.20
C ARG A 137 24.46 -7.53 29.90
N ASP A 138 23.67 -8.25 29.07
CA ASP A 138 24.23 -9.02 27.96
C ASP A 138 24.09 -8.30 26.60
N ILE A 139 23.15 -7.36 26.49
CA ILE A 139 22.90 -6.58 25.30
C ILE A 139 23.17 -5.08 25.55
N GLY A 140 22.54 -4.50 26.56
CA GLY A 140 22.58 -3.05 26.83
C GLY A 140 23.97 -2.48 26.97
N LYS A 141 24.90 -3.22 27.57
CA LYS A 141 26.31 -2.77 27.76
C LYS A 141 27.08 -2.48 26.48
N TYR A 142 26.66 -3.05 25.33
CA TYR A 142 27.39 -2.90 24.07
C TYR A 142 27.07 -1.60 23.30
N LEU A 143 25.89 -1.03 23.50
CA LEU A 143 25.51 0.23 22.86
C LEU A 143 25.47 1.36 23.89
N THR A 144 26.40 2.31 23.73
CA THR A 144 26.48 3.45 24.67
C THR A 144 25.34 4.45 24.44
N ILE A 145 24.91 5.13 25.50
CA ILE A 145 23.90 6.21 25.42
C ILE A 145 24.28 7.25 24.36
N ASN A 146 25.56 7.70 24.36
CA ASN A 146 26.05 8.67 23.38
C ASN A 146 25.90 8.19 21.93
N TYR A 147 26.14 6.89 21.66
CA TYR A 147 25.94 6.29 20.34
C TYR A 147 24.46 6.31 19.94
N MET A 148 23.58 5.99 20.85
CA MET A 148 22.13 5.96 20.60
C MET A 148 21.56 7.37 20.41
N MET A 149 21.98 8.34 21.23
CA MET A 149 21.57 9.75 21.14
C MET A 149 22.05 10.43 19.83
N ALA A 150 23.15 9.98 19.25
CA ALA A 150 23.66 10.51 17.99
C ALA A 150 22.85 10.11 16.75
N LYS A 151 21.88 9.16 16.88
CA LYS A 151 21.03 8.76 15.76
C LYS A 151 19.97 9.83 15.48
N ASP A 152 19.73 10.11 14.19
CA ASP A 152 18.84 11.20 13.76
C ASP A 152 17.42 11.07 14.32
N SER A 153 16.88 9.85 14.38
CA SER A 153 15.54 9.60 14.92
C SER A 153 15.44 9.93 16.42
N VAL A 154 16.48 9.62 17.20
CA VAL A 154 16.54 9.92 18.62
C VAL A 154 16.80 11.40 18.85
N ARG A 155 17.76 11.98 18.11
CA ARG A 155 18.11 13.41 18.22
C ARG A 155 16.90 14.30 17.93
N ALA A 156 16.16 14.03 16.85
CA ALA A 156 14.97 14.79 16.50
C ALA A 156 13.89 14.76 17.60
N ARG A 157 13.76 13.64 18.34
CA ARG A 157 12.84 13.52 19.47
C ARG A 157 13.36 14.26 20.72
N LEU A 158 14.65 14.23 21.00
CA LEU A 158 15.26 14.95 22.12
C LEU A 158 15.21 16.48 21.93
N GLU A 159 15.28 16.97 20.72
CA GLU A 159 15.16 18.39 20.36
C GLU A 159 13.69 18.85 20.29
N GLY A 160 12.73 17.93 20.21
CA GLY A 160 11.30 18.22 20.19
C GLY A 160 10.72 18.48 21.58
N GLU A 161 9.59 19.19 21.66
CA GLU A 161 8.93 19.56 22.93
C GLU A 161 8.48 18.34 23.77
N ALA A 162 8.07 17.26 23.13
CA ALA A 162 7.55 16.06 23.80
C ALA A 162 8.66 15.17 24.40
N GLY A 163 9.92 15.33 23.96
CA GLY A 163 11.02 14.45 24.34
C GLY A 163 10.85 13.00 23.86
N ILE A 164 11.58 12.08 24.50
CA ILE A 164 11.51 10.64 24.21
C ILE A 164 11.41 9.87 25.54
N SER A 165 10.47 8.93 25.63
CA SER A 165 10.38 8.07 26.82
C SER A 165 11.51 7.03 26.83
N TYR A 166 11.82 6.49 28.02
CA TYR A 166 12.79 5.38 28.13
C TYR A 166 12.35 4.17 27.29
N THR A 167 11.06 3.91 27.21
CA THR A 167 10.47 2.83 26.42
C THR A 167 10.82 3.01 24.93
N GLU A 168 10.50 4.16 24.34
CA GLU A 168 10.84 4.47 22.95
C GLU A 168 12.36 4.50 22.70
N PHE A 169 13.12 5.05 23.65
CA PHE A 169 14.58 5.11 23.55
C PHE A 169 15.19 3.69 23.50
N SER A 170 14.64 2.75 24.24
CA SER A 170 15.10 1.35 24.28
C SER A 170 14.76 0.55 23.01
N TYR A 171 13.85 1.02 22.16
CA TYR A 171 13.44 0.33 20.93
C TYR A 171 14.63 -0.05 20.05
N MET A 172 15.59 0.84 19.89
CA MET A 172 16.80 0.60 19.10
C MET A 172 17.56 -0.64 19.56
N LEU A 173 17.64 -0.87 20.88
CA LEU A 173 18.30 -2.07 21.44
C LEU A 173 17.54 -3.35 21.10
N LEU A 174 16.21 -3.32 21.12
CA LEU A 174 15.37 -4.48 20.77
C LEU A 174 15.55 -4.86 19.32
N GLN A 175 15.47 -3.92 18.39
CA GLN A 175 15.68 -4.19 16.97
C GLN A 175 17.13 -4.61 16.65
N ALA A 176 18.11 -4.05 17.34
CA ALA A 176 19.51 -4.48 17.23
C ALA A 176 19.70 -5.94 17.73
N PHE A 177 19.01 -6.31 18.81
CA PHE A 177 19.00 -7.68 19.32
C PHE A 177 18.32 -8.65 18.35
N ASP A 178 17.20 -8.26 17.72
CA ASP A 178 16.56 -9.05 16.66
C ASP A 178 17.54 -9.39 15.55
N PHE A 179 18.31 -8.42 15.08
CA PHE A 179 19.29 -8.66 14.01
C PHE A 179 20.38 -9.67 14.42
N VAL A 180 20.92 -9.52 15.63
CA VAL A 180 21.91 -10.48 16.16
C VAL A 180 21.31 -11.88 16.35
N HIS A 181 20.06 -11.96 16.85
CA HIS A 181 19.36 -13.24 17.00
C HIS A 181 19.16 -13.90 15.63
N LEU A 182 18.67 -13.16 14.63
CA LEU A 182 18.43 -13.66 13.28
C LEU A 182 19.74 -14.09 12.59
N ALA A 183 20.82 -13.37 12.83
CA ALA A 183 22.13 -13.76 12.33
C ALA A 183 22.57 -15.13 12.89
N LYS A 184 22.35 -15.35 14.18
CA LYS A 184 22.71 -16.60 14.86
C LYS A 184 21.78 -17.77 14.51
N ALA A 185 20.47 -17.53 14.49
CA ALA A 185 19.45 -18.57 14.34
C ALA A 185 19.16 -18.93 12.87
N TYR A 186 19.26 -17.97 11.96
CA TYR A 186 18.87 -18.11 10.56
C TYR A 186 19.96 -17.78 9.56
N GLY A 187 21.18 -17.45 10.01
CA GLY A 187 22.26 -17.00 9.13
C GLY A 187 21.97 -15.67 8.43
N CYS A 188 21.10 -14.84 8.99
CA CYS A 188 20.74 -13.54 8.42
C CYS A 188 21.95 -12.61 8.39
N ARG A 189 22.23 -12.01 7.21
CA ARG A 189 23.39 -11.13 7.04
C ARG A 189 23.01 -9.71 6.61
N LEU A 190 21.78 -9.48 6.17
CA LEU A 190 21.32 -8.20 5.65
C LEU A 190 19.97 -7.82 6.28
N GLN A 191 19.84 -6.57 6.69
CA GLN A 191 18.55 -5.95 7.03
C GLN A 191 18.18 -4.93 5.97
N VAL A 192 16.91 -4.96 5.52
CA VAL A 192 16.34 -3.97 4.60
C VAL A 192 15.24 -3.16 5.28
N GLY A 193 15.08 -1.90 4.87
CA GLY A 193 14.05 -1.02 5.45
C GLY A 193 13.94 0.32 4.73
N GLY A 194 13.11 1.22 5.24
CA GLY A 194 13.08 2.61 4.83
C GLY A 194 14.28 3.40 5.39
N SER A 195 14.59 4.55 4.82
CA SER A 195 15.73 5.40 5.28
C SER A 195 15.56 5.89 6.72
N ASP A 196 14.33 5.96 7.22
CA ASP A 196 14.05 6.26 8.64
C ASP A 196 14.51 5.12 9.58
N GLN A 197 14.76 3.90 9.07
CA GLN A 197 15.27 2.75 9.83
C GLN A 197 16.80 2.68 9.89
N TYR A 198 17.53 3.52 9.16
CA TYR A 198 18.99 3.42 9.07
C TYR A 198 19.69 3.44 10.43
N GLY A 199 19.19 4.25 11.37
CA GLY A 199 19.72 4.32 12.73
C GLY A 199 19.61 2.98 13.49
N ASN A 200 18.43 2.34 13.43
CA ASN A 200 18.18 1.05 14.07
C ASN A 200 18.97 -0.08 13.38
N ILE A 201 19.03 -0.07 12.04
CA ILE A 201 19.79 -1.06 11.25
C ILE A 201 21.27 -1.02 11.60
N THR A 202 21.87 0.18 11.61
CA THR A 202 23.29 0.35 11.95
C THR A 202 23.60 -0.01 13.41
N ALA A 203 22.63 0.14 14.32
CA ALA A 203 22.77 -0.31 15.70
C ALA A 203 22.88 -1.84 15.77
N GLY A 204 22.13 -2.59 14.95
CA GLY A 204 22.23 -4.05 14.83
C GLY A 204 23.60 -4.49 14.28
N CYS A 205 24.09 -3.82 13.24
CA CYS A 205 25.44 -4.07 12.71
C CYS A 205 26.52 -3.84 13.77
N GLU A 206 26.45 -2.74 14.51
CA GLU A 206 27.40 -2.39 15.57
C GLU A 206 27.30 -3.35 16.75
N LEU A 207 26.10 -3.75 17.15
CA LEU A 207 25.89 -4.74 18.22
C LEU A 207 26.55 -6.07 17.86
N SER A 208 26.30 -6.61 16.64
CA SER A 208 26.94 -7.82 16.18
C SER A 208 28.46 -7.73 16.23
N ARG A 209 29.03 -6.64 15.70
CA ARG A 209 30.49 -6.41 15.72
C ARG A 209 31.05 -6.42 17.13
N LYS A 210 30.41 -5.73 18.10
CA LYS A 210 30.87 -5.66 19.49
C LYS A 210 30.74 -6.96 20.25
N MET A 211 29.77 -7.78 19.87
CA MET A 211 29.58 -9.12 20.43
C MET A 211 30.49 -10.20 19.79
N GLY A 212 31.34 -9.82 18.83
CA GLY A 212 32.18 -10.76 18.08
C GLY A 212 31.44 -11.64 17.10
N GLY A 213 30.25 -11.21 16.68
CA GLY A 213 29.43 -11.84 15.67
C GLY A 213 29.88 -11.57 14.22
N PRO A 214 29.16 -12.09 13.22
CA PRO A 214 29.49 -11.87 11.81
C PRO A 214 29.30 -10.40 11.42
N GLN A 215 29.96 -10.00 10.31
CA GLN A 215 29.65 -8.71 9.68
C GLN A 215 28.22 -8.73 9.15
N LEU A 216 27.42 -7.77 9.58
CA LEU A 216 26.05 -7.55 9.14
C LEU A 216 25.97 -6.29 8.27
N PHE A 217 25.00 -6.30 7.36
CA PHE A 217 24.82 -5.23 6.38
C PHE A 217 23.43 -4.63 6.50
N GLY A 218 23.33 -3.35 6.20
CA GLY A 218 22.08 -2.59 6.10
C GLY A 218 21.93 -1.99 4.72
N LEU A 219 20.70 -2.06 4.21
CA LEU A 219 20.29 -1.43 2.96
C LEU A 219 18.96 -0.73 3.19
N THR A 220 18.90 0.57 2.90
CA THR A 220 17.66 1.33 3.03
C THR A 220 17.19 1.88 1.69
N ALA A 221 15.87 1.98 1.54
CA ALA A 221 15.24 2.69 0.45
C ALA A 221 14.81 4.10 0.87
N PRO A 222 14.76 5.06 -0.06
CA PRO A 222 14.18 6.37 0.19
C PRO A 222 12.72 6.25 0.64
N LEU A 223 12.28 7.16 1.49
CA LEU A 223 10.86 7.30 1.80
C LEU A 223 10.11 7.72 0.54
N LEU A 224 8.95 7.13 0.33
CA LEU A 224 8.09 7.45 -0.79
C LEU A 224 7.42 8.80 -0.54
N LEU A 225 7.84 9.83 -1.27
CA LEU A 225 7.28 11.17 -1.18
C LEU A 225 6.45 11.48 -2.43
N ASP A 226 5.39 12.27 -2.27
CA ASP A 226 4.64 12.86 -3.37
C ASP A 226 5.35 14.11 -3.93
N SER A 227 4.78 14.72 -4.95
CA SER A 227 5.30 15.94 -5.59
C SER A 227 5.33 17.16 -4.66
N SER A 228 4.59 17.14 -3.54
CA SER A 228 4.62 18.19 -2.50
C SER A 228 5.66 17.94 -1.42
N GLY A 229 6.41 16.81 -1.47
CA GLY A 229 7.38 16.40 -0.48
C GLY A 229 6.78 15.72 0.76
N GLN A 230 5.46 15.40 0.73
CA GLN A 230 4.82 14.66 1.82
C GLN A 230 4.94 13.15 1.60
N LYS A 231 4.92 12.38 2.71
CA LYS A 231 4.93 10.90 2.61
C LYS A 231 3.69 10.40 1.85
N MET A 232 3.91 9.68 0.75
CA MET A 232 2.84 9.02 -0.02
C MET A 232 2.11 7.95 0.82
N GLY A 233 0.92 7.59 0.37
CA GLY A 233 0.08 6.59 1.03
C GLY A 233 -1.08 7.19 1.82
N LYS A 234 -1.39 8.46 1.57
CA LYS A 234 -2.62 9.12 2.02
C LYS A 234 -3.37 9.71 0.83
N THR A 235 -4.69 9.74 0.93
CA THR A 235 -5.57 10.45 0.00
C THR A 235 -5.43 11.98 0.20
N SER A 236 -6.01 12.76 -0.71
CA SER A 236 -6.12 14.22 -0.55
C SER A 236 -6.89 14.65 0.71
N THR A 237 -7.73 13.77 1.26
CA THR A 237 -8.43 13.97 2.55
C THR A 237 -7.61 13.55 3.76
N GLY A 238 -6.39 13.05 3.57
CA GLY A 238 -5.49 12.62 4.63
C GLY A 238 -5.68 11.17 5.11
N GLU A 239 -6.62 10.44 4.53
CA GLU A 239 -6.86 9.03 4.87
C GLU A 239 -5.76 8.13 4.29
N ARG A 240 -5.37 7.09 5.03
CA ARG A 240 -4.39 6.11 4.54
C ARG A 240 -4.96 5.25 3.42
N VAL A 241 -4.14 4.99 2.41
CA VAL A 241 -4.45 4.03 1.34
C VAL A 241 -3.93 2.65 1.77
N TRP A 242 -4.86 1.79 2.16
CA TRP A 242 -4.59 0.45 2.68
C TRP A 242 -4.49 -0.57 1.56
N LEU A 243 -3.79 -1.67 1.81
CA LEU A 243 -3.77 -2.83 0.91
C LEU A 243 -4.98 -3.75 1.12
N ASP A 244 -5.70 -3.57 2.21
CA ASP A 244 -6.94 -4.29 2.52
C ASP A 244 -8.12 -3.71 1.72
N ALA A 245 -8.88 -4.59 1.04
CA ALA A 245 -9.98 -4.22 0.16
C ALA A 245 -11.22 -3.66 0.89
N GLU A 246 -11.39 -3.98 2.18
CA GLU A 246 -12.48 -3.45 2.99
C GLU A 246 -12.17 -2.05 3.53
N ARG A 247 -10.87 -1.75 3.75
CA ARG A 247 -10.40 -0.45 4.23
C ARG A 247 -10.21 0.56 3.10
N THR A 248 -9.68 0.10 1.97
CA THR A 248 -9.56 0.89 0.74
C THR A 248 -10.10 0.02 -0.40
N PRO A 249 -11.31 0.32 -0.91
CA PRO A 249 -11.87 -0.43 -2.02
C PRO A 249 -10.89 -0.50 -3.20
N PRO A 250 -10.79 -1.64 -3.90
CA PRO A 250 -9.85 -1.82 -5.02
C PRO A 250 -9.97 -0.74 -6.09
N TYR A 251 -11.19 -0.24 -6.33
CA TYR A 251 -11.41 0.90 -7.23
C TYR A 251 -10.71 2.18 -6.72
N SER A 252 -10.84 2.50 -5.43
CA SER A 252 -10.18 3.67 -4.84
C SER A 252 -8.65 3.52 -4.84
N PHE A 253 -8.15 2.31 -4.59
CA PHE A 253 -6.72 2.00 -4.69
C PHE A 253 -6.20 2.22 -6.13
N TYR A 254 -6.90 1.73 -7.14
CA TYR A 254 -6.57 1.94 -8.54
C TYR A 254 -6.59 3.44 -8.90
N GLN A 255 -7.64 4.16 -8.50
CA GLN A 255 -7.76 5.60 -8.76
C GLN A 255 -6.66 6.42 -8.08
N TYR A 256 -6.17 6.00 -6.91
CA TYR A 256 -5.06 6.65 -6.25
C TYR A 256 -3.82 6.70 -7.15
N PHE A 257 -3.44 5.57 -7.76
CA PHE A 257 -2.30 5.52 -8.67
C PHE A 257 -2.61 6.05 -10.07
N LEU A 258 -3.85 5.96 -10.51
CA LEU A 258 -4.26 6.57 -11.76
C LEU A 258 -4.15 8.11 -11.72
N ASN A 259 -4.29 8.73 -10.55
CA ASN A 259 -4.32 10.19 -10.39
C ASN A 259 -2.99 10.83 -9.93
N VAL A 260 -1.91 10.07 -9.85
CA VAL A 260 -0.56 10.63 -9.61
C VAL A 260 -0.11 11.51 -10.78
N THR A 261 0.86 12.39 -10.56
CA THR A 261 1.43 13.25 -11.61
C THR A 261 2.22 12.40 -12.64
N ASP A 262 2.57 12.99 -13.77
CA ASP A 262 3.33 12.30 -14.82
C ASP A 262 4.73 11.92 -14.34
N GLU A 263 5.37 12.82 -13.57
CA GLU A 263 6.67 12.61 -12.96
C GLU A 263 6.62 11.51 -11.89
N GLU A 264 5.57 11.50 -11.06
CA GLU A 264 5.33 10.45 -10.07
C GLU A 264 5.11 9.10 -10.75
N ALA A 265 4.28 9.03 -11.79
CA ALA A 265 4.00 7.78 -12.50
C ALA A 265 5.27 7.15 -13.06
N SER A 266 6.12 7.96 -13.71
CA SER A 266 7.39 7.51 -14.29
C SER A 266 8.36 6.99 -13.23
N ARG A 267 8.46 7.70 -12.09
CA ARG A 267 9.28 7.29 -10.94
C ARG A 267 8.74 6.03 -10.28
N LEU A 268 7.43 5.97 -10.03
CA LEU A 268 6.79 4.85 -9.35
C LEU A 268 6.81 3.56 -10.18
N LEU A 269 6.75 3.66 -11.51
CA LEU A 269 6.97 2.52 -12.40
C LEU A 269 8.36 1.92 -12.21
N LYS A 270 9.42 2.74 -12.12
CA LYS A 270 10.78 2.22 -11.86
C LYS A 270 10.88 1.51 -10.53
N ILE A 271 10.26 2.06 -9.49
CA ILE A 271 10.25 1.49 -8.14
C ILE A 271 9.46 0.18 -8.11
N PHE A 272 8.22 0.20 -8.57
CA PHE A 272 7.28 -0.88 -8.31
C PHE A 272 7.19 -1.92 -9.43
N SER A 273 7.28 -1.56 -10.70
CA SER A 273 7.13 -2.52 -11.80
C SER A 273 8.24 -3.56 -11.85
N PHE A 274 7.90 -4.82 -12.12
CA PHE A 274 8.88 -5.90 -12.38
C PHE A 274 9.32 -5.99 -13.83
N ARG A 275 8.86 -5.10 -14.69
CA ARG A 275 9.39 -4.96 -16.07
C ARG A 275 10.86 -4.60 -16.01
N SER A 276 11.57 -4.86 -17.08
CA SER A 276 12.95 -4.37 -17.23
C SER A 276 12.98 -2.83 -17.26
N LEU A 277 14.13 -2.24 -16.96
CA LEU A 277 14.27 -0.78 -17.02
C LEU A 277 14.07 -0.26 -18.45
N GLU A 278 14.49 -1.04 -19.45
CA GLU A 278 14.33 -0.73 -20.87
C GLU A 278 12.84 -0.66 -21.26
N GLU A 279 12.04 -1.66 -20.85
CA GLU A 279 10.58 -1.67 -21.08
C GLU A 279 9.87 -0.49 -20.38
N ILE A 280 10.33 -0.12 -19.18
CA ILE A 280 9.79 1.04 -18.45
C ILE A 280 10.16 2.33 -19.17
N ASP A 281 11.40 2.47 -19.64
CA ASP A 281 11.85 3.66 -20.36
C ASP A 281 11.13 3.80 -21.73
N GLU A 282 10.78 2.69 -22.39
CA GLU A 282 9.91 2.70 -23.59
C GLU A 282 8.49 3.18 -23.27
N LEU A 283 7.92 2.67 -22.20
CA LEU A 283 6.58 3.05 -21.73
C LEU A 283 6.53 4.53 -21.33
N VAL A 284 7.56 5.04 -20.65
CA VAL A 284 7.67 6.45 -20.29
C VAL A 284 7.83 7.33 -21.52
N ARG A 285 8.63 6.94 -22.52
CA ARG A 285 8.72 7.66 -23.80
C ARG A 285 7.37 7.71 -24.55
N ALA A 286 6.62 6.60 -24.56
CA ALA A 286 5.30 6.57 -25.16
C ALA A 286 4.31 7.48 -24.40
N HIS A 287 4.41 7.53 -23.09
CA HIS A 287 3.63 8.45 -22.24
C HIS A 287 3.97 9.92 -22.52
N ASP A 288 5.25 10.26 -22.61
CA ASP A 288 5.72 11.64 -22.85
C ASP A 288 5.34 12.14 -24.25
N ALA A 289 5.20 11.25 -25.24
CA ALA A 289 4.73 11.59 -26.58
C ALA A 289 3.26 12.05 -26.61
N ASP A 290 2.41 11.49 -25.73
CA ASP A 290 1.00 11.91 -25.56
C ASP A 290 0.55 11.67 -24.12
N ARG A 291 0.82 12.64 -23.23
CA ARG A 291 0.46 12.59 -21.81
C ARG A 291 -1.05 12.54 -21.56
N SER A 292 -1.86 12.98 -22.55
CA SER A 292 -3.32 12.95 -22.43
C SER A 292 -3.88 11.52 -22.33
N GLN A 293 -3.17 10.54 -22.87
CA GLN A 293 -3.51 9.11 -22.80
C GLN A 293 -3.24 8.50 -21.42
N ARG A 294 -2.41 9.15 -20.58
CA ARG A 294 -2.07 8.69 -19.23
C ARG A 294 -1.57 7.24 -19.19
N VAL A 295 -0.77 6.85 -20.16
CA VAL A 295 -0.31 5.45 -20.31
C VAL A 295 0.48 5.00 -19.09
N ALA A 296 1.40 5.84 -18.58
CA ALA A 296 2.21 5.51 -17.42
C ALA A 296 1.36 5.29 -16.15
N GLN A 297 0.39 6.18 -15.88
CA GLN A 297 -0.50 6.05 -14.73
C GLN A 297 -1.40 4.81 -14.83
N ARG A 298 -1.92 4.50 -16.03
CA ARG A 298 -2.75 3.30 -16.24
C ARG A 298 -1.98 2.03 -15.98
N GLU A 299 -0.76 1.92 -16.53
CA GLU A 299 0.08 0.74 -16.31
C GLU A 299 0.49 0.60 -14.85
N LEU A 300 0.89 1.70 -14.20
CA LEU A 300 1.19 1.72 -12.77
C LEU A 300 0.00 1.25 -11.93
N ALA A 301 -1.18 1.85 -12.15
CA ALA A 301 -2.39 1.52 -11.41
C ALA A 301 -2.80 0.06 -11.65
N ARG A 302 -2.71 -0.43 -12.88
CA ARG A 302 -3.02 -1.82 -13.26
C ARG A 302 -2.07 -2.81 -12.57
N GLU A 303 -0.76 -2.59 -12.67
CA GLU A 303 0.22 -3.49 -12.09
C GLU A 303 0.09 -3.57 -10.56
N LEU A 304 0.00 -2.42 -9.89
CA LEU A 304 -0.12 -2.40 -8.43
C LEU A 304 -1.44 -2.99 -7.94
N THR A 305 -2.55 -2.71 -8.63
CA THR A 305 -3.85 -3.30 -8.28
C THR A 305 -3.83 -4.82 -8.49
N ALA A 306 -3.20 -5.30 -9.57
CA ALA A 306 -3.07 -6.73 -9.84
C ALA A 306 -2.23 -7.45 -8.77
N TRP A 307 -1.21 -6.79 -8.25
CA TRP A 307 -0.39 -7.35 -7.17
C TRP A 307 -1.12 -7.41 -5.85
N VAL A 308 -1.83 -6.32 -5.50
CA VAL A 308 -2.49 -6.21 -4.21
C VAL A 308 -3.83 -6.96 -4.18
N HIS A 309 -4.61 -6.92 -5.26
CA HIS A 309 -5.98 -7.43 -5.29
C HIS A 309 -6.19 -8.60 -6.27
N GLY A 310 -5.20 -8.89 -7.11
CA GLY A 310 -5.25 -9.97 -8.11
C GLY A 310 -5.76 -9.50 -9.48
N ALA A 311 -5.43 -10.27 -10.52
CA ALA A 311 -5.71 -9.91 -11.92
C ALA A 311 -7.20 -9.82 -12.23
N GLU A 312 -8.01 -10.73 -11.68
CA GLU A 312 -9.46 -10.76 -11.92
C GLU A 312 -10.15 -9.51 -11.36
N GLU A 313 -9.79 -9.10 -10.13
CA GLU A 313 -10.30 -7.89 -9.51
C GLU A 313 -9.85 -6.64 -10.25
N THR A 314 -8.61 -6.63 -10.74
CA THR A 314 -8.07 -5.52 -11.55
C THR A 314 -8.88 -5.33 -12.83
N ALA A 315 -9.20 -6.40 -13.54
CA ALA A 315 -10.02 -6.31 -14.75
C ALA A 315 -11.41 -5.70 -14.47
N ARG A 316 -12.03 -6.06 -13.34
CA ARG A 316 -13.30 -5.46 -12.89
C ARG A 316 -13.16 -3.98 -12.56
N VAL A 317 -12.06 -3.60 -11.90
CA VAL A 317 -11.75 -2.21 -11.56
C VAL A 317 -11.49 -1.38 -12.81
N GLU A 318 -10.78 -1.91 -13.81
CA GLU A 318 -10.55 -1.24 -15.09
C GLU A 318 -11.88 -1.02 -15.84
N GLU A 319 -12.77 -2.02 -15.85
CA GLU A 319 -14.09 -1.91 -16.43
C GLU A 319 -14.92 -0.84 -15.70
N ALA A 320 -14.94 -0.86 -14.37
CA ALA A 320 -15.61 0.14 -13.54
C ALA A 320 -15.06 1.55 -13.79
N SER A 321 -13.74 1.68 -13.90
CA SER A 321 -13.08 2.95 -14.21
C SER A 321 -13.49 3.46 -15.59
N ARG A 322 -13.50 2.61 -16.61
CA ARG A 322 -13.96 2.97 -17.96
C ARG A 322 -15.39 3.52 -17.94
N ILE A 323 -16.29 2.91 -17.18
CA ILE A 323 -17.67 3.35 -17.02
C ILE A 323 -17.73 4.76 -16.39
N MET A 324 -16.97 5.00 -15.34
CA MET A 324 -16.92 6.27 -14.64
C MET A 324 -16.32 7.42 -15.48
N PHE A 325 -15.62 7.09 -16.57
CA PHE A 325 -15.15 8.05 -17.56
C PHE A 325 -16.04 8.12 -18.81
N GLY A 326 -17.28 7.63 -18.74
CA GLY A 326 -18.26 7.75 -19.80
C GLY A 326 -18.22 6.65 -20.86
N GLY A 327 -17.50 5.57 -20.61
CA GLY A 327 -17.43 4.41 -21.52
C GLY A 327 -18.79 3.70 -21.64
N SER A 328 -18.94 2.89 -22.72
CA SER A 328 -20.13 2.07 -22.96
C SER A 328 -20.35 1.08 -21.79
N LEU A 329 -21.62 0.85 -21.45
CA LEU A 329 -22.02 -0.17 -20.49
C LEU A 329 -22.51 -1.47 -21.18
N GLU A 330 -22.35 -1.58 -22.48
CA GLU A 330 -22.73 -2.79 -23.21
C GLU A 330 -21.86 -3.98 -22.76
N GLY A 331 -22.53 -5.08 -22.32
CA GLY A 331 -21.86 -6.27 -21.85
C GLY A 331 -21.18 -6.17 -20.48
N VAL A 332 -21.45 -5.09 -19.72
CA VAL A 332 -20.85 -4.89 -18.40
C VAL A 332 -21.30 -5.99 -17.41
N GLN A 333 -20.34 -6.49 -16.63
CA GLN A 333 -20.64 -7.45 -15.59
C GLN A 333 -21.19 -6.75 -14.33
N GLU A 334 -22.19 -7.35 -13.67
CA GLU A 334 -22.76 -6.80 -12.43
C GLU A 334 -21.71 -6.56 -11.35
N ARG A 335 -20.74 -7.47 -11.23
CA ARG A 335 -19.63 -7.37 -10.26
C ARG A 335 -18.76 -6.12 -10.46
N ALA A 336 -18.62 -5.62 -11.69
CA ALA A 336 -17.89 -4.36 -11.94
C ALA A 336 -18.68 -3.15 -11.44
N LEU A 337 -19.99 -3.12 -11.59
CA LEU A 337 -20.86 -2.08 -11.04
C LEU A 337 -20.98 -2.19 -9.51
N GLU A 338 -20.99 -3.40 -8.96
CA GLU A 338 -20.99 -3.60 -7.51
C GLU A 338 -19.76 -2.99 -6.81
N LEU A 339 -18.58 -2.98 -7.45
CA LEU A 339 -17.41 -2.27 -6.92
C LEU A 339 -17.67 -0.78 -6.75
N LEU A 340 -18.44 -0.18 -7.67
CA LEU A 340 -18.78 1.23 -7.61
C LEU A 340 -19.76 1.56 -6.47
N THR A 341 -20.54 0.62 -5.98
CA THR A 341 -21.46 0.87 -4.85
C THR A 341 -20.74 1.25 -3.55
N LYS A 342 -19.45 0.90 -3.43
CA LYS A 342 -18.60 1.27 -2.28
C LYS A 342 -18.05 2.69 -2.38
N VAL A 343 -18.11 3.33 -3.55
CA VAL A 343 -17.48 4.63 -3.82
C VAL A 343 -18.42 5.66 -4.46
N VAL A 344 -19.54 5.21 -4.98
CA VAL A 344 -20.58 6.06 -5.60
C VAL A 344 -21.87 5.90 -4.80
N PRO A 345 -22.60 6.99 -4.46
CA PRO A 345 -23.87 6.87 -3.76
C PRO A 345 -24.87 6.02 -4.52
N VAL A 346 -25.58 5.17 -3.79
CA VAL A 346 -26.60 4.26 -4.31
C VAL A 346 -27.97 4.73 -3.87
N VAL A 347 -28.90 4.80 -4.81
CA VAL A 347 -30.32 5.06 -4.54
C VAL A 347 -31.10 3.75 -4.78
N GLU A 348 -31.78 3.27 -3.77
CA GLU A 348 -32.64 2.09 -3.89
C GLU A 348 -34.03 2.46 -4.36
N ILE A 349 -34.57 1.74 -5.34
CA ILE A 349 -35.92 1.91 -5.87
C ILE A 349 -36.57 0.54 -5.91
N ASP A 350 -37.84 0.48 -5.47
CA ASP A 350 -38.62 -0.77 -5.58
C ASP A 350 -38.69 -1.23 -7.04
N ARG A 351 -38.36 -2.50 -7.29
CA ARG A 351 -38.36 -3.06 -8.64
C ARG A 351 -39.74 -2.99 -9.31
N ALA A 352 -40.82 -3.12 -8.54
CA ALA A 352 -42.18 -3.05 -9.06
C ALA A 352 -42.56 -1.59 -9.44
N GLU A 353 -42.04 -0.59 -8.72
CA GLU A 353 -42.19 0.82 -9.10
C GLU A 353 -41.39 1.13 -10.37
N LEU A 354 -40.15 0.67 -10.44
CA LEU A 354 -39.34 0.84 -11.64
C LEU A 354 -39.98 0.16 -12.86
N ALA A 355 -40.61 -1.01 -12.68
CA ALA A 355 -41.31 -1.72 -13.76
C ALA A 355 -42.54 -0.95 -14.30
N LYS A 356 -43.22 -0.15 -13.47
CA LYS A 356 -44.33 0.73 -13.90
C LYS A 356 -43.83 1.96 -14.67
N GLY A 357 -42.54 2.27 -14.55
CA GLY A 357 -41.89 3.41 -15.19
C GLY A 357 -41.88 4.67 -14.33
N ILE A 358 -40.70 5.15 -13.97
CA ILE A 358 -40.43 6.37 -13.24
C ILE A 358 -40.12 7.46 -14.26
N ALA A 359 -40.76 8.67 -14.12
CA ALA A 359 -40.44 9.79 -14.98
C ALA A 359 -38.97 10.20 -14.84
N LEU A 360 -38.27 10.46 -15.95
CA LEU A 360 -36.84 10.85 -15.93
C LEU A 360 -36.58 12.02 -14.96
N ILE A 361 -37.42 13.06 -14.96
CA ILE A 361 -37.25 14.21 -14.07
C ILE A 361 -37.34 13.80 -12.60
N GLU A 362 -38.21 12.88 -12.26
CA GLU A 362 -38.32 12.35 -10.91
C GLU A 362 -37.08 11.56 -10.51
N LEU A 363 -36.60 10.62 -11.37
CA LEU A 363 -35.39 9.86 -11.14
C LEU A 363 -34.18 10.77 -10.97
N LEU A 364 -34.02 11.80 -11.80
CA LEU A 364 -32.92 12.77 -11.67
C LEU A 364 -33.00 13.55 -10.36
N THR A 365 -34.23 13.87 -9.87
CA THR A 365 -34.42 14.55 -8.59
C THR A 365 -34.09 13.66 -7.40
N LEU A 366 -34.32 12.35 -7.51
CA LEU A 366 -33.95 11.38 -6.50
C LEU A 366 -32.41 11.11 -6.46
N THR A 367 -31.70 11.45 -7.54
CA THR A 367 -30.30 11.05 -7.73
C THR A 367 -29.33 12.25 -7.79
N VAL A 368 -29.32 13.00 -8.89
CA VAL A 368 -28.28 13.98 -9.24
C VAL A 368 -28.76 15.44 -9.26
N ALA A 369 -30.03 15.68 -9.03
CA ALA A 369 -30.58 17.05 -9.07
C ALA A 369 -31.26 17.42 -7.75
N GLU A 370 -31.03 18.64 -7.26
CA GLU A 370 -31.60 19.16 -6.01
C GLU A 370 -33.12 19.47 -6.09
N SER A 371 -33.67 19.57 -7.29
CA SER A 371 -35.10 19.87 -7.53
C SER A 371 -35.55 19.49 -8.93
N LYS A 372 -36.87 19.34 -9.14
CA LYS A 372 -37.46 19.12 -10.47
C LYS A 372 -37.08 20.19 -11.48
N SER A 373 -36.93 21.45 -11.05
CA SER A 373 -36.50 22.56 -11.91
C SER A 373 -35.03 22.39 -12.33
N ALA A 374 -34.14 21.96 -11.39
CA ALA A 374 -32.77 21.68 -11.70
C ALA A 374 -32.67 20.47 -12.64
N ALA A 375 -33.45 19.40 -12.42
CA ALA A 375 -33.49 18.23 -13.30
C ALA A 375 -33.90 18.60 -14.73
N ARG A 376 -34.94 19.45 -14.91
CA ARG A 376 -35.36 19.93 -16.24
C ARG A 376 -34.23 20.72 -16.93
N ARG A 377 -33.59 21.64 -16.21
CA ARG A 377 -32.44 22.39 -16.75
C ARG A 377 -31.28 21.45 -17.15
N LEU A 378 -31.00 20.44 -16.34
CA LEU A 378 -29.97 19.46 -16.63
C LEU A 378 -30.23 18.73 -17.95
N VAL A 379 -31.48 18.29 -18.19
CA VAL A 379 -31.89 17.66 -19.45
C VAL A 379 -31.76 18.65 -20.62
N GLN A 380 -32.28 19.86 -20.47
CA GLN A 380 -32.25 20.91 -21.53
C GLN A 380 -30.81 21.27 -21.93
N GLN A 381 -29.87 21.29 -20.96
CA GLN A 381 -28.45 21.55 -21.19
C GLN A 381 -27.70 20.33 -21.71
N GLY A 382 -28.37 19.20 -21.90
CA GLY A 382 -27.77 17.94 -22.36
C GLY A 382 -26.80 17.31 -21.34
N GLY A 383 -27.02 17.62 -20.06
CA GLY A 383 -26.20 17.09 -18.95
C GLY A 383 -26.78 15.85 -18.28
N ALA A 384 -27.94 15.34 -18.71
CA ALA A 384 -28.54 14.13 -18.14
C ALA A 384 -28.16 12.90 -18.94
N TYR A 385 -27.70 11.84 -18.23
CA TYR A 385 -27.32 10.59 -18.83
C TYR A 385 -27.89 9.41 -18.03
N ILE A 386 -28.39 8.42 -18.77
CA ILE A 386 -28.73 7.11 -18.25
C ILE A 386 -27.82 6.11 -18.93
N ASN A 387 -27.11 5.30 -18.14
CA ASN A 387 -26.14 4.31 -18.64
C ASN A 387 -25.10 4.92 -19.61
N ASN A 388 -24.61 6.13 -19.27
CA ASN A 388 -23.70 6.94 -20.08
C ASN A 388 -24.26 7.37 -21.45
N VAL A 389 -25.53 7.09 -21.75
CA VAL A 389 -26.23 7.59 -22.93
C VAL A 389 -26.94 8.90 -22.58
N ARG A 390 -26.66 9.95 -23.36
CA ARG A 390 -27.30 11.27 -23.15
C ARG A 390 -28.79 11.17 -23.41
N ILE A 391 -29.61 11.71 -22.51
CA ILE A 391 -31.06 11.81 -22.66
C ILE A 391 -31.46 13.25 -22.85
N THR A 392 -32.19 13.53 -23.94
CA THR A 392 -32.70 14.84 -24.29
C THR A 392 -34.23 14.95 -24.17
N ASP A 393 -34.90 13.80 -24.12
CA ASP A 393 -36.37 13.73 -23.93
C ASP A 393 -36.67 13.74 -22.42
N GLY A 394 -37.19 14.86 -21.93
CA GLY A 394 -37.58 15.02 -20.53
C GLY A 394 -38.82 14.25 -20.10
N GLU A 395 -39.63 13.78 -21.06
CA GLU A 395 -40.87 13.01 -20.79
C GLU A 395 -40.58 11.47 -20.78
N ARG A 396 -39.35 11.05 -21.06
CA ARG A 396 -38.96 9.65 -21.03
C ARG A 396 -39.26 9.03 -19.68
N LYS A 397 -39.78 7.81 -19.69
CA LYS A 397 -39.89 6.94 -18.50
C LYS A 397 -38.75 5.98 -18.46
N ILE A 398 -38.19 5.78 -17.27
CA ILE A 398 -37.13 4.80 -16.99
C ILE A 398 -37.79 3.59 -16.36
N THR A 399 -37.47 2.41 -16.89
CA THR A 399 -38.09 1.15 -16.50
C THR A 399 -37.04 0.09 -16.18
N THR A 400 -37.46 -1.13 -15.82
CA THR A 400 -36.56 -2.28 -15.65
C THR A 400 -35.82 -2.66 -16.95
N ALA A 401 -36.30 -2.23 -18.12
CA ALA A 401 -35.59 -2.42 -19.40
C ALA A 401 -34.34 -1.55 -19.55
N ASP A 402 -34.22 -0.47 -18.74
CA ASP A 402 -33.06 0.39 -18.70
C ASP A 402 -31.97 -0.13 -17.74
N LEU A 403 -32.24 -1.20 -16.99
CA LEU A 403 -31.21 -1.84 -16.16
C LEU A 403 -30.09 -2.42 -17.05
N VAL A 404 -28.84 -2.11 -16.70
CA VAL A 404 -27.65 -2.60 -17.43
C VAL A 404 -27.28 -4.00 -16.97
N THR A 405 -27.52 -4.26 -15.68
CA THR A 405 -27.37 -5.57 -15.06
C THR A 405 -28.71 -5.98 -14.45
N PRO A 406 -28.86 -7.20 -13.93
CA PRO A 406 -30.14 -7.60 -13.33
C PRO A 406 -30.69 -6.63 -12.27
N THR A 407 -29.81 -5.85 -11.59
CA THR A 407 -30.23 -5.00 -10.46
C THR A 407 -29.83 -3.53 -10.56
N LEU A 408 -28.92 -3.15 -11.46
CA LEU A 408 -28.32 -1.80 -11.45
C LEU A 408 -28.51 -1.04 -12.76
N LEU A 409 -28.66 0.27 -12.65
CA LEU A 409 -28.47 1.24 -13.72
C LEU A 409 -27.61 2.42 -13.23
N VAL A 410 -27.00 3.14 -14.17
CA VAL A 410 -26.12 4.28 -13.90
C VAL A 410 -26.83 5.56 -14.29
N VAL A 411 -26.92 6.51 -13.34
CA VAL A 411 -27.40 7.88 -13.57
C VAL A 411 -26.23 8.82 -13.46
N ARG A 412 -26.10 9.75 -14.43
CA ARG A 412 -25.03 10.74 -14.39
C ARG A 412 -25.57 12.15 -14.67
N GLY A 413 -25.19 13.08 -13.79
CA GLY A 413 -25.41 14.52 -13.95
C GLY A 413 -24.12 15.23 -14.38
N GLY A 414 -24.11 15.85 -15.57
CA GLY A 414 -22.93 16.51 -16.09
C GLY A 414 -21.76 15.57 -16.36
N ARG A 415 -20.53 15.98 -16.00
CA ARG A 415 -19.30 15.22 -16.30
C ARG A 415 -18.89 14.24 -15.21
N LYS A 416 -19.21 14.54 -13.94
CA LYS A 416 -18.58 13.85 -12.79
C LYS A 416 -19.56 13.36 -11.73
N ASP A 417 -20.82 13.77 -11.75
CA ASP A 417 -21.80 13.40 -10.73
C ASP A 417 -22.50 12.09 -11.11
N TYR A 418 -21.98 11.01 -10.59
CA TYR A 418 -22.48 9.65 -10.81
C TYR A 418 -23.31 9.17 -9.61
N ARG A 419 -24.40 8.46 -9.89
CA ARG A 419 -25.20 7.71 -8.92
C ARG A 419 -25.51 6.34 -9.50
N LEU A 420 -25.56 5.34 -8.64
CA LEU A 420 -26.11 4.06 -8.99
C LEU A 420 -27.55 3.97 -8.49
N VAL A 421 -28.41 3.41 -9.31
CA VAL A 421 -29.78 3.07 -8.90
C VAL A 421 -29.90 1.58 -8.84
N ARG A 422 -30.25 1.09 -7.65
CA ARG A 422 -30.48 -0.34 -7.41
C ARG A 422 -31.96 -0.65 -7.39
N ALA A 423 -32.40 -1.52 -8.31
CA ALA A 423 -33.74 -2.08 -8.30
C ALA A 423 -33.82 -3.16 -7.20
N ALA A 424 -34.28 -2.78 -6.02
CA ALA A 424 -34.43 -3.68 -4.88
C ALA A 424 -35.65 -4.61 -5.06
N ALA A 425 -35.57 -5.83 -4.53
CA ALA A 425 -36.75 -6.65 -4.37
C ALA A 425 -37.69 -5.98 -3.34
N PRO A 426 -39.03 -6.13 -3.44
CA PRO A 426 -39.93 -5.58 -2.45
C PRO A 426 -39.53 -6.04 -1.05
N ALA A 427 -39.45 -5.09 -0.12
CA ALA A 427 -39.25 -5.41 1.28
C ALA A 427 -40.33 -6.40 1.74
N LYS A 428 -39.91 -7.54 2.28
CA LYS A 428 -40.83 -8.55 2.81
C LYS A 428 -41.54 -8.02 4.03
#